data_c4a66e77c3e3264036c744de01e7b04b
#
_entry.id   c4a66e77c3e3264036c744de01e7b04b
#
_cell.length_a   1.000
_cell.length_b   1.000
_cell.length_c   1.000
_cell.angle_alpha   90.00
_cell.angle_beta   90.00
_cell.angle_gamma   90.00
#
_symmetry.space_group_name_H-M   'P 1'
#
loop_
_entity.id
_entity.type
_entity.pdbx_description
1 polymer ?
#
loop_
_entity_poly.entity_id
_entity_poly.type
_entity_poly.pdbx_seq_one_letter_code
_entity_poly.pdbx_strand_id
1 'polypeptide(L)'
;MARTTPIERYRNIGISAHIDAGKTTTTERILFYTGVSHKIGEVHDGAATMDWMEQEQERGITITSAATTAFWSGMSQQFPQHRINVIDTPGHVDFTVEVERSMRVLDGAVMVYCAVGGVQPQSETVWRQANKYQVPRIAFVNKMDRTGANFLRVVDQLKTRLGANAVPLQLPIGAEENFTGVVDLIKMKAINWNEADQGMTFTYEDIPADMQAACEEWRQNLVDAAAEATEELLSLIHISEPTRPEPI
;
A
#
# COMPACT_ATOMS: atom_id res chain seq x y z
N MET A 1 33.20 7.28 -2.66
CA MET A 1 32.62 6.84 -3.95
C MET A 1 31.58 7.86 -4.39
N ALA A 2 31.59 8.23 -5.67
CA ALA A 2 30.55 9.11 -6.23
C ALA A 2 29.20 8.38 -6.22
N ARG A 3 28.10 9.12 -5.98
CA ARG A 3 26.74 8.56 -6.05
C ARG A 3 26.42 8.18 -7.48
N THR A 4 25.92 6.97 -7.70
CA THR A 4 25.50 6.48 -9.03
C THR A 4 24.07 6.89 -9.38
N THR A 5 23.23 7.16 -8.37
CA THR A 5 21.84 7.60 -8.53
C THR A 5 21.71 9.04 -8.01
N PRO A 6 21.07 9.97 -8.76
CA PRO A 6 20.77 11.32 -8.27
C PRO A 6 19.90 11.29 -7.02
N ILE A 7 20.08 12.26 -6.11
CA ILE A 7 19.41 12.26 -4.78
C ILE A 7 17.88 12.37 -4.91
N GLU A 8 17.40 13.10 -5.91
CA GLU A 8 15.97 13.25 -6.21
C GLU A 8 15.29 11.93 -6.59
N ARG A 9 16.07 10.88 -6.90
CA ARG A 9 15.58 9.54 -7.21
C ARG A 9 15.77 8.53 -6.07
N TYR A 10 16.11 9.00 -4.88
CA TYR A 10 16.10 8.16 -3.67
C TYR A 10 14.74 8.24 -3.01
N ARG A 11 14.24 7.10 -2.54
CA ARG A 11 13.02 7.01 -1.73
C ARG A 11 13.24 6.02 -0.60
N ASN A 12 13.01 6.47 0.61
CA ASN A 12 13.00 5.62 1.80
C ASN A 12 11.54 5.32 2.14
N ILE A 13 11.12 4.09 1.96
CA ILE A 13 9.75 3.64 2.17
C ILE A 13 9.71 2.74 3.39
N GLY A 14 8.94 3.11 4.41
CA GLY A 14 8.68 2.27 5.57
C GLY A 14 7.50 1.35 5.36
N ILE A 15 7.63 0.08 5.73
CA ILE A 15 6.50 -0.84 5.80
C ILE A 15 6.15 -1.05 7.26
N SER A 16 4.92 -0.72 7.63
CA SER A 16 4.43 -0.86 9.01
C SER A 16 3.08 -1.57 9.05
N ALA A 17 2.88 -2.39 10.06
CA ALA A 17 1.67 -3.17 10.23
C ALA A 17 1.48 -3.57 11.69
N HIS A 18 0.25 -3.94 12.06
CA HIS A 18 0.04 -4.70 13.29
C HIS A 18 0.48 -6.16 13.10
N ILE A 19 0.62 -6.89 14.21
CA ILE A 19 0.98 -8.31 14.22
C ILE A 19 0.00 -9.08 13.32
N ASP A 20 0.51 -10.00 12.53
CA ASP A 20 -0.26 -10.84 11.59
C ASP A 20 -1.02 -10.09 10.48
N ALA A 21 -0.79 -8.80 10.23
CA ALA A 21 -1.38 -8.12 9.08
C ALA A 21 -0.74 -8.54 7.74
N GLY A 22 0.43 -9.20 7.77
CA GLY A 22 1.18 -9.63 6.60
C GLY A 22 2.27 -8.66 6.18
N LYS A 23 2.90 -7.97 7.15
CA LYS A 23 4.02 -7.05 6.91
C LYS A 23 5.15 -7.74 6.14
N THR A 24 5.73 -8.80 6.70
CA THR A 24 6.83 -9.55 6.09
C THR A 24 6.46 -10.08 4.71
N THR A 25 5.25 -10.65 4.56
CA THR A 25 4.76 -11.11 3.25
C THR A 25 4.70 -9.98 2.22
N THR A 26 4.23 -8.80 2.61
CA THR A 26 4.17 -7.61 1.73
C THR A 26 5.57 -7.16 1.33
N THR A 27 6.50 -7.10 2.29
CA THR A 27 7.89 -6.72 2.05
C THR A 27 8.58 -7.72 1.11
N GLU A 28 8.46 -9.02 1.36
CA GLU A 28 9.03 -10.08 0.51
C GLU A 28 8.46 -10.02 -0.92
N ARG A 29 7.17 -9.74 -1.09
CA ARG A 29 6.55 -9.53 -2.41
C ARG A 29 7.13 -8.33 -3.13
N ILE A 30 7.35 -7.20 -2.44
CA ILE A 30 8.00 -6.02 -3.03
C ILE A 30 9.41 -6.38 -3.50
N LEU A 31 10.19 -7.10 -2.70
CA LEU A 31 11.54 -7.53 -3.06
C LEU A 31 11.55 -8.50 -4.24
N PHE A 32 10.58 -9.39 -4.32
CA PHE A 32 10.41 -10.31 -5.44
C PHE A 32 10.07 -9.57 -6.73
N TYR A 33 9.06 -8.70 -6.73
CA TYR A 33 8.64 -7.96 -7.93
C TYR A 33 9.66 -6.93 -8.41
N THR A 34 10.53 -6.45 -7.53
CA THR A 34 11.65 -5.57 -7.89
C THR A 34 12.91 -6.34 -8.33
N GLY A 35 12.88 -7.68 -8.32
CA GLY A 35 14.00 -8.54 -8.75
C GLY A 35 15.15 -8.61 -7.75
N VAL A 36 14.97 -8.16 -6.51
CA VAL A 36 15.96 -8.27 -5.44
C VAL A 36 16.03 -9.70 -4.91
N SER A 37 14.86 -10.34 -4.76
CA SER A 37 14.76 -11.77 -4.39
C SER A 37 14.31 -12.59 -5.61
N HIS A 38 14.87 -13.80 -5.75
CA HIS A 38 14.47 -14.76 -6.80
C HIS A 38 13.36 -15.71 -6.35
N LYS A 39 13.02 -15.71 -5.07
CA LYS A 39 11.96 -16.53 -4.47
C LYS A 39 11.16 -15.65 -3.52
N ILE A 40 9.88 -15.93 -3.42
CA ILE A 40 9.04 -15.35 -2.38
C ILE A 40 9.35 -16.12 -1.10
N GLY A 41 9.97 -15.45 -0.12
CA GLY A 41 10.18 -16.01 1.21
C GLY A 41 8.86 -16.11 1.95
N GLU A 42 8.51 -17.30 2.43
CA GLU A 42 7.36 -17.47 3.31
C GLU A 42 7.85 -17.49 4.77
N VAL A 43 7.13 -16.76 5.63
CA VAL A 43 7.45 -16.64 7.07
C VAL A 43 7.44 -18.01 7.73
N HIS A 44 6.54 -18.91 7.30
CA HIS A 44 6.39 -20.25 7.86
C HIS A 44 7.54 -21.20 7.51
N ASP A 45 8.28 -20.92 6.43
CA ASP A 45 9.40 -21.76 5.98
C ASP A 45 10.77 -21.24 6.47
N GLY A 46 10.80 -20.16 7.26
CA GLY A 46 12.03 -19.54 7.74
C GLY A 46 12.92 -18.95 6.63
N ALA A 47 12.34 -18.71 5.45
CA ALA A 47 13.06 -18.29 4.25
C ALA A 47 12.93 -16.79 3.95
N ALA A 48 12.36 -15.99 4.86
CA ALA A 48 12.18 -14.57 4.67
C ALA A 48 13.53 -13.83 4.72
N THR A 49 13.81 -13.03 3.69
CA THR A 49 15.08 -12.30 3.52
C THR A 49 15.24 -11.18 4.55
N MET A 50 14.15 -10.62 5.04
CA MET A 50 14.16 -9.49 5.97
C MET A 50 14.20 -9.92 7.44
N ASP A 51 13.71 -11.10 7.79
CA ASP A 51 13.76 -11.65 9.15
C ASP A 51 15.06 -12.48 9.29
N TRP A 52 16.20 -11.81 9.45
CA TRP A 52 17.52 -12.43 9.46
C TRP A 52 17.95 -12.95 10.83
N MET A 53 17.28 -12.54 11.91
CA MET A 53 17.55 -13.02 13.26
C MET A 53 16.77 -14.31 13.54
N GLU A 54 17.44 -15.30 14.14
CA GLU A 54 16.81 -16.56 14.55
C GLU A 54 15.56 -16.35 15.43
N GLN A 55 15.60 -15.34 16.31
CA GLN A 55 14.47 -14.97 17.18
C GLN A 55 13.30 -14.35 16.41
N GLU A 56 13.54 -13.65 15.30
CA GLU A 56 12.51 -13.12 14.40
C GLU A 56 11.83 -14.25 13.66
N GLN A 57 12.59 -15.21 13.16
CA GLN A 57 12.11 -16.41 12.47
C GLN A 57 11.29 -17.32 13.39
N GLU A 58 11.78 -17.58 14.63
CA GLU A 58 11.06 -18.39 15.59
C GLU A 58 9.72 -17.79 16.06
N ARG A 59 9.67 -16.47 16.20
CA ARG A 59 8.48 -15.75 16.70
C ARG A 59 7.57 -15.21 15.62
N GLY A 60 8.02 -15.17 14.36
CA GLY A 60 7.30 -14.58 13.25
C GLY A 60 7.07 -13.06 13.39
N ILE A 61 7.94 -12.36 14.12
CA ILE A 61 7.86 -10.92 14.36
C ILE A 61 9.18 -10.23 14.03
N THR A 62 9.12 -9.05 13.43
CA THR A 62 10.31 -8.21 13.21
C THR A 62 10.70 -7.51 14.50
N ILE A 63 11.91 -7.71 14.95
CA ILE A 63 12.49 -7.12 16.17
C ILE A 63 13.34 -5.90 15.81
N THR A 64 14.17 -6.03 14.78
CA THR A 64 15.11 -4.99 14.34
C THR A 64 14.69 -4.44 12.99
N SER A 65 14.76 -3.12 12.81
CA SER A 65 14.51 -2.50 11.49
C SER A 65 15.57 -2.98 10.50
N ALA A 66 15.11 -3.67 9.44
CA ALA A 66 15.95 -4.07 8.33
C ALA A 66 15.73 -3.12 7.13
N ALA A 67 16.78 -2.81 6.40
CA ALA A 67 16.70 -1.96 5.22
C ALA A 67 17.29 -2.69 4.01
N THR A 68 16.50 -2.85 2.97
CA THR A 68 16.94 -3.44 1.70
C THR A 68 16.74 -2.45 0.57
N THR A 69 17.73 -2.38 -0.33
CA THR A 69 17.67 -1.49 -1.49
C THR A 69 17.12 -2.24 -2.71
N ALA A 70 16.10 -1.67 -3.33
CA ALA A 70 15.57 -2.09 -4.61
C ALA A 70 15.73 -0.97 -5.65
N PHE A 71 15.78 -1.35 -6.93
CA PHE A 71 15.78 -0.43 -8.04
C PHE A 71 14.51 -0.61 -8.85
N TRP A 72 13.80 0.47 -9.12
CA TRP A 72 12.51 0.43 -9.78
C TRP A 72 12.37 1.49 -10.84
N SER A 73 11.85 1.09 -12.01
CA SER A 73 11.61 1.96 -13.18
C SER A 73 10.16 1.89 -13.67
N GLY A 74 9.26 1.26 -12.91
CA GLY A 74 7.92 0.88 -13.36
C GLY A 74 7.90 -0.52 -13.96
N MET A 75 6.73 -1.15 -14.05
CA MET A 75 6.54 -2.51 -14.60
C MET A 75 7.05 -2.61 -16.05
N SER A 76 6.83 -1.60 -16.87
CA SER A 76 7.27 -1.51 -18.27
C SER A 76 8.50 -0.63 -18.46
N GLN A 77 9.26 -0.37 -17.39
CA GLN A 77 10.44 0.50 -17.40
C GLN A 77 10.17 1.91 -17.96
N GLN A 78 8.95 2.40 -17.78
CA GLN A 78 8.49 3.68 -18.34
C GLN A 78 8.98 4.91 -17.56
N PHE A 79 9.58 4.72 -16.39
CA PHE A 79 10.09 5.79 -15.54
C PHE A 79 11.62 5.73 -15.42
N PRO A 80 12.28 6.87 -15.13
CA PRO A 80 13.67 6.86 -14.72
C PRO A 80 13.87 5.93 -13.50
N GLN A 81 14.96 5.20 -13.47
CA GLN A 81 15.25 4.29 -12.36
C GLN A 81 15.38 5.05 -11.05
N HIS A 82 14.57 4.64 -10.05
CA HIS A 82 14.63 5.10 -8.67
C HIS A 82 15.33 4.06 -7.80
N ARG A 83 16.08 4.55 -6.83
CA ARG A 83 16.60 3.72 -5.75
C ARG A 83 15.64 3.80 -4.59
N ILE A 84 15.00 2.68 -4.28
CA ILE A 84 14.02 2.55 -3.21
C ILE A 84 14.66 1.75 -2.08
N ASN A 85 14.80 2.38 -0.93
CA ASN A 85 15.20 1.67 0.29
C ASN A 85 13.92 1.27 1.02
N VAL A 86 13.64 -0.01 1.04
CA VAL A 86 12.52 -0.59 1.79
C VAL A 86 12.99 -0.83 3.21
N ILE A 87 12.37 -0.15 4.16
CA ILE A 87 12.69 -0.21 5.59
C ILE A 87 11.56 -0.94 6.28
N ASP A 88 11.83 -2.17 6.71
CA ASP A 88 10.90 -2.96 7.50
C ASP A 88 10.94 -2.49 8.94
N THR A 89 9.81 -1.99 9.47
CA THR A 89 9.74 -1.46 10.82
C THR A 89 9.08 -2.47 11.76
N PRO A 90 9.57 -2.63 13.01
CA PRO A 90 8.92 -3.46 13.99
C PRO A 90 7.45 -3.06 14.18
N GLY A 91 6.55 -4.05 14.22
CA GLY A 91 5.11 -3.80 14.43
C GLY A 91 4.67 -3.85 15.90
N HIS A 92 5.56 -4.21 16.80
CA HIS A 92 5.24 -4.42 18.22
C HIS A 92 5.41 -3.13 19.04
N VAL A 93 4.52 -2.91 20.00
CA VAL A 93 4.53 -1.70 20.84
C VAL A 93 5.80 -1.54 21.69
N ASP A 94 6.49 -2.64 21.99
CA ASP A 94 7.73 -2.63 22.77
C ASP A 94 8.91 -2.00 22.02
N PHE A 95 8.84 -1.88 20.70
CA PHE A 95 9.89 -1.34 19.84
C PHE A 95 9.63 0.10 19.37
N THR A 96 8.99 0.91 20.22
CA THR A 96 8.61 2.31 19.89
C THR A 96 9.79 3.16 19.46
N VAL A 97 10.98 2.97 20.05
CA VAL A 97 12.19 3.75 19.75
C VAL A 97 12.71 3.43 18.35
N GLU A 98 12.70 2.17 17.93
CA GLU A 98 13.12 1.71 16.61
C GLU A 98 12.18 2.24 15.53
N VAL A 99 10.85 2.19 15.78
CA VAL A 99 9.85 2.76 14.89
C VAL A 99 10.04 4.28 14.78
N GLU A 100 10.27 4.97 15.88
CA GLU A 100 10.49 6.41 15.90
C GLU A 100 11.76 6.83 15.14
N ARG A 101 12.84 6.08 15.27
CA ARG A 101 14.09 6.30 14.51
C ARG A 101 13.86 6.10 13.01
N SER A 102 13.13 5.07 12.63
CA SER A 102 12.79 4.81 11.22
C SER A 102 11.94 5.94 10.64
N MET A 103 10.93 6.42 11.35
CA MET A 103 10.05 7.50 10.89
C MET A 103 10.78 8.80 10.52
N ARG A 104 11.94 9.07 11.13
CA ARG A 104 12.73 10.29 10.86
C ARG A 104 13.39 10.32 9.48
N VAL A 105 13.57 9.16 8.86
CA VAL A 105 14.30 9.04 7.60
C VAL A 105 13.40 8.63 6.43
N LEU A 106 12.10 8.40 6.70
CA LEU A 106 11.14 7.96 5.69
C LEU A 106 10.64 9.13 4.84
N ASP A 107 10.63 8.93 3.53
CA ASP A 107 9.93 9.79 2.58
C ASP A 107 8.43 9.45 2.50
N GLY A 108 8.05 8.23 2.87
CA GLY A 108 6.68 7.75 2.93
C GLY A 108 6.58 6.40 3.61
N ALA A 109 5.38 6.01 4.00
CA ALA A 109 5.11 4.73 4.64
C ALA A 109 3.93 3.98 4.00
N VAL A 110 4.03 2.66 3.94
CA VAL A 110 2.94 1.76 3.64
C VAL A 110 2.43 1.19 4.95
N MET A 111 1.19 1.48 5.28
CA MET A 111 0.51 0.98 6.47
C MET A 111 -0.35 -0.22 6.08
N VAL A 112 0.07 -1.42 6.45
CA VAL A 112 -0.61 -2.66 6.11
C VAL A 112 -1.68 -2.97 7.15
N TYR A 113 -2.93 -3.09 6.73
CA TYR A 113 -4.09 -3.44 7.55
C TYR A 113 -4.64 -4.79 7.13
N CYS A 114 -5.10 -5.57 8.09
CA CYS A 114 -5.81 -6.81 7.81
C CYS A 114 -7.29 -6.51 7.49
N ALA A 115 -7.80 -7.03 6.37
CA ALA A 115 -9.21 -6.85 5.98
C ALA A 115 -10.21 -7.42 7.01
N VAL A 116 -9.77 -8.40 7.82
CA VAL A 116 -10.58 -9.01 8.89
C VAL A 116 -10.40 -8.25 10.21
N GLY A 117 -9.14 -7.98 10.61
CA GLY A 117 -8.83 -7.33 11.90
C GLY A 117 -9.05 -5.81 11.90
N GLY A 118 -8.93 -5.17 10.75
CA GLY A 118 -9.07 -3.72 10.62
C GLY A 118 -8.00 -2.93 11.37
N VAL A 119 -8.38 -1.77 11.89
CA VAL A 119 -7.50 -0.91 12.70
C VAL A 119 -7.40 -1.45 14.11
N GLN A 120 -6.17 -1.73 14.56
CA GLN A 120 -5.85 -2.23 15.89
C GLN A 120 -5.07 -1.19 16.73
N PRO A 121 -4.98 -1.32 18.06
CA PRO A 121 -4.28 -0.35 18.91
C PRO A 121 -2.83 -0.10 18.53
N GLN A 122 -2.13 -1.11 18.02
CA GLN A 122 -0.77 -0.98 17.50
C GLN A 122 -0.72 -0.06 16.28
N SER A 123 -1.69 -0.19 15.36
CA SER A 123 -1.82 0.69 14.20
C SER A 123 -2.03 2.15 14.62
N GLU A 124 -2.83 2.40 15.67
CA GLU A 124 -3.05 3.74 16.21
C GLU A 124 -1.75 4.37 16.75
N THR A 125 -0.92 3.57 17.42
CA THR A 125 0.36 4.04 17.96
C THR A 125 1.31 4.45 16.84
N VAL A 126 1.49 3.62 15.83
CA VAL A 126 2.34 3.91 14.66
C VAL A 126 1.78 5.09 13.87
N TRP A 127 0.46 5.18 13.74
CA TRP A 127 -0.21 6.31 13.07
C TRP A 127 0.11 7.64 13.75
N ARG A 128 0.06 7.69 15.09
CA ARG A 128 0.43 8.90 15.86
C ARG A 128 1.89 9.28 15.66
N GLN A 129 2.79 8.31 15.61
CA GLN A 129 4.20 8.57 15.33
C GLN A 129 4.40 9.11 13.92
N ALA A 130 3.75 8.53 12.91
CA ALA A 130 3.80 9.04 11.55
C ALA A 130 3.24 10.47 11.43
N ASN A 131 2.19 10.83 12.20
CA ASN A 131 1.70 12.21 12.30
C ASN A 131 2.75 13.14 12.92
N LYS A 132 3.41 12.73 14.01
CA LYS A 132 4.45 13.49 14.68
C LYS A 132 5.60 13.87 13.74
N TYR A 133 5.98 12.96 12.85
CA TYR A 133 7.07 13.15 11.87
C TYR A 133 6.58 13.59 10.49
N GLN A 134 5.29 13.85 10.33
CA GLN A 134 4.66 14.28 9.07
C GLN A 134 4.96 13.34 7.90
N VAL A 135 5.07 12.03 8.15
CA VAL A 135 5.33 11.03 7.13
C VAL A 135 4.07 10.78 6.31
N PRO A 136 4.08 11.04 4.98
CA PRO A 136 2.99 10.66 4.09
C PRO A 136 2.81 9.15 4.09
N ARG A 137 1.57 8.68 3.91
CA ARG A 137 1.30 7.24 3.98
C ARG A 137 0.21 6.79 3.04
N ILE A 138 0.38 5.55 2.58
CA ILE A 138 -0.62 4.80 1.83
C ILE A 138 -1.09 3.65 2.73
N ALA A 139 -2.39 3.44 2.84
CA ALA A 139 -2.97 2.28 3.48
C ALA A 139 -3.09 1.13 2.48
N PHE A 140 -2.60 -0.05 2.86
CA PHE A 140 -2.71 -1.28 2.09
C PHE A 140 -3.57 -2.27 2.88
N VAL A 141 -4.76 -2.61 2.38
CA VAL A 141 -5.67 -3.57 3.01
C VAL A 141 -5.37 -4.96 2.46
N ASN A 142 -4.80 -5.79 3.29
CA ASN A 142 -4.32 -7.13 2.97
C ASN A 142 -5.28 -8.21 3.47
N LYS A 143 -5.13 -9.44 2.98
CA LYS A 143 -5.93 -10.62 3.35
C LYS A 143 -7.41 -10.50 3.00
N MET A 144 -7.69 -9.99 1.79
CA MET A 144 -9.05 -9.90 1.25
C MET A 144 -9.68 -11.26 0.95
N ASP A 145 -8.85 -12.29 0.85
CA ASP A 145 -9.20 -13.70 0.65
C ASP A 145 -9.71 -14.42 1.92
N ARG A 146 -9.57 -13.81 3.09
CA ARG A 146 -9.96 -14.44 4.35
C ARG A 146 -11.42 -14.23 4.70
N THR A 147 -12.03 -15.23 5.33
CA THR A 147 -13.40 -15.15 5.85
C THR A 147 -13.56 -13.98 6.82
N GLY A 148 -14.57 -13.16 6.62
CA GLY A 148 -14.84 -11.92 7.37
C GLY A 148 -14.08 -10.71 6.84
N ALA A 149 -13.42 -10.80 5.69
CA ALA A 149 -12.75 -9.67 5.04
C ALA A 149 -13.76 -8.60 4.59
N ASN A 150 -13.50 -7.34 4.95
CA ASN A 150 -14.34 -6.22 4.57
C ASN A 150 -13.49 -4.95 4.39
N PHE A 151 -13.27 -4.58 3.14
CA PHE A 151 -12.47 -3.42 2.76
C PHE A 151 -13.08 -2.09 3.25
N LEU A 152 -14.34 -1.85 2.98
CA LEU A 152 -15.00 -0.59 3.32
C LEU A 152 -15.09 -0.36 4.82
N ARG A 153 -15.24 -1.43 5.61
CA ARG A 153 -15.15 -1.37 7.07
C ARG A 153 -13.77 -0.87 7.53
N VAL A 154 -12.70 -1.31 6.88
CA VAL A 154 -11.35 -0.82 7.21
C VAL A 154 -11.19 0.64 6.84
N VAL A 155 -11.69 1.07 5.68
CA VAL A 155 -11.70 2.49 5.26
C VAL A 155 -12.47 3.34 6.28
N ASP A 156 -13.64 2.90 6.74
CA ASP A 156 -14.41 3.59 7.77
C ASP A 156 -13.65 3.68 9.10
N GLN A 157 -12.99 2.60 9.52
CA GLN A 157 -12.16 2.62 10.73
C GLN A 157 -10.95 3.55 10.62
N LEU A 158 -10.35 3.70 9.44
CA LEU A 158 -9.30 4.69 9.21
C LEU A 158 -9.83 6.12 9.45
N LYS A 159 -11.05 6.40 9.00
CA LYS A 159 -11.69 7.70 9.20
C LYS A 159 -12.10 7.91 10.66
N THR A 160 -12.80 6.95 11.25
CA THR A 160 -13.42 7.12 12.57
C THR A 160 -12.44 6.97 13.74
N ARG A 161 -11.47 6.04 13.64
CA ARG A 161 -10.52 5.76 14.74
C ARG A 161 -9.22 6.52 14.61
N LEU A 162 -8.73 6.74 13.38
CA LEU A 162 -7.45 7.43 13.14
C LEU A 162 -7.61 8.89 12.72
N GLY A 163 -8.85 9.35 12.46
CA GLY A 163 -9.12 10.71 11.97
C GLY A 163 -8.49 10.96 10.60
N ALA A 164 -8.31 9.91 9.79
CA ALA A 164 -7.69 10.02 8.48
C ALA A 164 -8.68 10.49 7.42
N ASN A 165 -8.26 11.33 6.49
CA ASN A 165 -8.99 11.55 5.25
C ASN A 165 -8.65 10.40 4.28
N ALA A 166 -9.18 9.20 4.59
CA ALA A 166 -8.90 7.99 3.83
C ALA A 166 -9.78 7.93 2.59
N VAL A 167 -9.16 7.93 1.42
CA VAL A 167 -9.85 7.83 0.13
C VAL A 167 -9.31 6.62 -0.64
N PRO A 168 -10.15 5.67 -1.03
CA PRO A 168 -9.74 4.53 -1.84
C PRO A 168 -9.15 4.94 -3.19
N LEU A 169 -8.01 4.37 -3.55
CA LEU A 169 -7.43 4.40 -4.91
C LEU A 169 -7.89 3.20 -5.73
N GLN A 170 -8.23 2.12 -5.03
CA GLN A 170 -8.67 0.85 -5.63
C GLN A 170 -9.82 0.29 -4.82
N LEU A 171 -10.74 -0.41 -5.49
CA LEU A 171 -11.81 -1.18 -4.86
C LEU A 171 -11.63 -2.67 -5.14
N PRO A 172 -11.84 -3.55 -4.14
CA PRO A 172 -11.75 -5.00 -4.37
C PRO A 172 -12.91 -5.50 -5.23
N ILE A 173 -12.63 -6.45 -6.10
CA ILE A 173 -13.64 -7.22 -6.84
C ILE A 173 -13.90 -8.49 -6.06
N GLY A 174 -15.07 -8.54 -5.40
CA GLY A 174 -15.40 -9.60 -4.47
C GLY A 174 -14.67 -9.50 -3.13
N ALA A 175 -14.90 -10.48 -2.29
CA ALA A 175 -14.24 -10.67 -1.00
C ALA A 175 -14.22 -12.15 -0.65
N GLU A 176 -13.37 -12.55 0.30
CA GLU A 176 -13.21 -13.94 0.74
C GLU A 176 -12.83 -14.85 -0.43
N GLU A 177 -13.48 -16.00 -0.58
CA GLU A 177 -13.26 -16.93 -1.70
C GLU A 177 -13.64 -16.35 -3.09
N ASN A 178 -14.41 -15.26 -3.12
CA ASN A 178 -14.81 -14.57 -4.35
C ASN A 178 -13.89 -13.37 -4.69
N PHE A 179 -12.83 -13.16 -3.96
CA PHE A 179 -11.86 -12.11 -4.25
C PHE A 179 -11.06 -12.49 -5.50
N THR A 180 -11.22 -11.74 -6.59
CA THR A 180 -10.58 -12.03 -7.89
C THR A 180 -9.63 -10.96 -8.37
N GLY A 181 -9.77 -9.72 -7.89
CA GLY A 181 -8.96 -8.62 -8.36
C GLY A 181 -9.33 -7.28 -7.71
N VAL A 182 -8.92 -6.20 -8.35
CA VAL A 182 -9.27 -4.84 -7.90
C VAL A 182 -9.66 -3.97 -9.10
N VAL A 183 -10.48 -2.95 -8.84
CA VAL A 183 -10.71 -1.86 -9.80
C VAL A 183 -9.78 -0.71 -9.45
N ASP A 184 -8.96 -0.29 -10.39
CA ASP A 184 -8.15 0.93 -10.33
C ASP A 184 -9.04 2.14 -10.63
N LEU A 185 -9.33 2.96 -9.62
CA LEU A 185 -10.20 4.13 -9.75
C LEU A 185 -9.54 5.30 -10.51
N ILE A 186 -8.22 5.28 -10.68
CA ILE A 186 -7.52 6.29 -11.49
C ILE A 186 -7.71 5.98 -12.97
N LYS A 187 -7.51 4.72 -13.36
CA LYS A 187 -7.64 4.25 -14.74
C LYS A 187 -9.05 3.85 -15.14
N MET A 188 -9.92 3.62 -14.16
CA MET A 188 -11.27 3.06 -14.35
C MET A 188 -11.22 1.74 -15.13
N LYS A 189 -10.38 0.82 -14.64
CA LYS A 189 -10.20 -0.53 -15.20
C LYS A 189 -10.09 -1.54 -14.07
N ALA A 190 -10.62 -2.73 -14.30
CA ALA A 190 -10.38 -3.88 -13.45
C ALA A 190 -8.97 -4.43 -13.71
N ILE A 191 -8.32 -4.90 -12.66
CA ILE A 191 -7.01 -5.56 -12.68
C ILE A 191 -7.19 -6.95 -12.14
N ASN A 192 -6.89 -7.95 -12.97
CA ASN A 192 -6.86 -9.36 -12.61
C ASN A 192 -5.43 -9.88 -12.75
N TRP A 193 -4.93 -10.54 -11.70
CA TRP A 193 -3.59 -11.10 -11.69
C TRP A 193 -3.59 -12.55 -12.14
N ASN A 194 -2.51 -12.93 -12.81
CA ASN A 194 -2.29 -14.32 -13.20
C ASN A 194 -1.72 -15.10 -12.00
N GLU A 195 -2.48 -16.06 -11.49
CA GLU A 195 -2.03 -16.90 -10.36
C GLU A 195 -0.88 -17.83 -10.74
N ALA A 196 -0.81 -18.25 -12.00
CA ALA A 196 0.19 -19.20 -12.46
C ALA A 196 1.63 -18.66 -12.37
N ASP A 197 1.80 -17.34 -12.43
CA ASP A 197 3.10 -16.66 -12.29
C ASP A 197 3.22 -15.87 -10.98
N GLN A 198 2.40 -16.19 -9.99
CA GLN A 198 2.37 -15.55 -8.69
C GLN A 198 2.05 -14.05 -8.76
N GLY A 199 1.28 -13.61 -9.75
CA GLY A 199 0.88 -12.23 -9.94
C GLY A 199 1.92 -11.33 -10.60
N MET A 200 2.94 -11.92 -11.24
CA MET A 200 3.94 -11.14 -12.03
C MET A 200 3.30 -10.48 -13.24
N THR A 201 2.32 -11.14 -13.85
CA THR A 201 1.54 -10.55 -14.95
C THR A 201 0.11 -10.28 -14.52
N PHE A 202 -0.49 -9.28 -15.13
CA PHE A 202 -1.87 -8.90 -14.88
C PHE A 202 -2.51 -8.38 -16.16
N THR A 203 -3.84 -8.42 -16.22
CA THR A 203 -4.63 -7.89 -17.33
C THR A 203 -5.49 -6.71 -16.87
N TYR A 204 -5.70 -5.77 -17.79
CA TYR A 204 -6.71 -4.73 -17.61
C TYR A 204 -7.98 -5.14 -18.33
N GLU A 205 -9.09 -5.12 -17.61
CA GLU A 205 -10.41 -5.48 -18.11
C GLU A 205 -11.40 -4.35 -17.86
N ASP A 206 -12.59 -4.46 -18.41
CA ASP A 206 -13.67 -3.53 -18.11
C ASP A 206 -14.20 -3.78 -16.69
N ILE A 207 -14.67 -2.72 -16.05
CA ILE A 207 -15.25 -2.81 -14.71
C ILE A 207 -16.51 -3.68 -14.77
N PRO A 208 -16.70 -4.65 -13.85
CA PRO A 208 -17.94 -5.39 -13.74
C PRO A 208 -19.16 -4.48 -13.69
N ALA A 209 -20.22 -4.83 -14.44
CA ALA A 209 -21.38 -3.95 -14.60
C ALA A 209 -22.09 -3.62 -13.28
N ASP A 210 -22.06 -4.52 -12.31
CA ASP A 210 -22.62 -4.36 -10.97
C ASP A 210 -21.79 -3.42 -10.08
N MET A 211 -20.52 -3.18 -10.41
CA MET A 211 -19.63 -2.30 -9.67
C MET A 211 -19.50 -0.90 -10.29
N GLN A 212 -19.96 -0.70 -11.52
CA GLN A 212 -19.68 0.52 -12.27
C GLN A 212 -20.15 1.79 -11.54
N ALA A 213 -21.39 1.81 -11.07
CA ALA A 213 -21.94 2.94 -10.35
C ALA A 213 -21.17 3.26 -9.07
N ALA A 214 -20.78 2.23 -8.30
CA ALA A 214 -19.98 2.41 -7.10
C ALA A 214 -18.57 2.93 -7.42
N CYS A 215 -17.95 2.44 -8.50
CA CYS A 215 -16.64 2.90 -8.94
C CYS A 215 -16.66 4.37 -9.39
N GLU A 216 -17.71 4.79 -10.08
CA GLU A 216 -17.91 6.19 -10.49
C GLU A 216 -18.07 7.12 -9.28
N GLU A 217 -18.87 6.72 -8.28
CA GLU A 217 -19.00 7.46 -7.03
C GLU A 217 -17.67 7.59 -6.28
N TRP A 218 -16.96 6.49 -6.09
CA TRP A 218 -15.67 6.51 -5.41
C TRP A 218 -14.59 7.26 -6.19
N ARG A 219 -14.63 7.20 -7.53
CA ARG A 219 -13.76 8.04 -8.36
C ARG A 219 -14.04 9.51 -8.15
N GLN A 220 -15.32 9.93 -8.10
CA GLN A 220 -15.64 11.33 -7.83
C GLN A 220 -15.10 11.77 -6.46
N ASN A 221 -15.31 10.96 -5.42
CA ASN A 221 -14.76 11.23 -4.09
C ASN A 221 -13.22 11.34 -4.09
N LEU A 222 -12.54 10.51 -4.92
CA LEU A 222 -11.09 10.57 -5.09
C LEU A 222 -10.64 11.86 -5.77
N VAL A 223 -11.34 12.28 -6.82
CA VAL A 223 -11.05 13.51 -7.56
C VAL A 223 -11.27 14.72 -6.66
N ASP A 224 -12.37 14.77 -5.91
CA ASP A 224 -12.68 15.86 -4.98
C ASP A 224 -11.61 15.97 -3.88
N ALA A 225 -11.22 14.85 -3.27
CA ALA A 225 -10.17 14.84 -2.26
C ALA A 225 -8.78 15.23 -2.80
N ALA A 226 -8.48 14.84 -4.04
CA ALA A 226 -7.22 15.24 -4.70
C ALA A 226 -7.20 16.74 -5.01
N ALA A 227 -8.36 17.31 -5.39
CA ALA A 227 -8.51 18.73 -5.66
C ALA A 227 -8.28 19.61 -4.44
N GLU A 228 -8.72 19.16 -3.28
CA GLU A 228 -8.47 19.87 -2.02
C GLU A 228 -6.97 19.99 -1.68
N ALA A 229 -6.12 19.16 -2.29
CA ALA A 229 -4.70 19.13 -1.97
C ALA A 229 -3.91 20.31 -2.55
N THR A 230 -4.28 20.83 -3.73
CA THR A 230 -3.60 21.97 -4.36
C THR A 230 -4.57 22.80 -5.22
N GLU A 231 -4.36 24.12 -5.28
CA GLU A 231 -5.15 25.02 -6.16
C GLU A 231 -5.02 24.66 -7.65
N GLU A 232 -3.88 24.11 -8.05
CA GLU A 232 -3.64 23.66 -9.41
C GLU A 232 -4.55 22.48 -9.78
N LEU A 233 -4.66 21.48 -8.91
CA LEU A 233 -5.58 20.36 -9.10
C LEU A 233 -7.05 20.82 -9.08
N LEU A 234 -7.38 21.74 -8.21
CA LEU A 234 -8.73 22.33 -8.14
C LEU A 234 -9.13 23.00 -9.46
N SER A 235 -8.19 23.70 -10.12
CA SER A 235 -8.44 24.34 -11.42
C SER A 235 -8.62 23.34 -12.56
N LEU A 236 -7.99 22.16 -12.49
CA LEU A 236 -8.07 21.11 -13.51
C LEU A 236 -9.40 20.35 -13.48
N ILE A 237 -10.10 20.29 -12.36
CA ILE A 237 -11.41 19.64 -12.27
C ILE A 237 -12.45 20.34 -13.12
N HIS A 238 -12.44 21.66 -13.16
CA HIS A 238 -13.37 22.44 -14.00
C HIS A 238 -13.15 22.24 -15.51
N ILE A 239 -12.00 21.68 -15.91
CA ILE A 239 -11.70 21.41 -17.33
C ILE A 239 -12.20 20.01 -17.73
N SER A 240 -12.41 19.10 -16.78
CA SER A 240 -12.80 17.72 -17.05
C SER A 240 -14.31 17.45 -16.96
N GLU A 241 -15.15 18.45 -16.63
CA GLU A 241 -16.59 18.29 -16.74
C GLU A 241 -16.98 18.22 -18.23
N PRO A 242 -17.57 17.10 -18.70
CA PRO A 242 -18.15 17.08 -20.03
C PRO A 242 -19.23 18.14 -20.08
N THR A 243 -19.07 19.13 -20.97
CA THR A 243 -20.11 20.11 -21.31
C THR A 243 -21.43 19.35 -21.51
N ARG A 244 -22.36 19.44 -20.57
CA ARG A 244 -23.72 18.98 -20.80
C ARG A 244 -24.23 19.69 -22.04
N PRO A 245 -24.73 18.98 -23.06
CA PRO A 245 -25.43 19.64 -24.15
C PRO A 245 -26.63 20.36 -23.56
N GLU A 246 -26.74 21.66 -23.79
CA GLU A 246 -27.90 22.43 -23.39
C GLU A 246 -29.13 21.80 -24.06
N PRO A 247 -30.24 21.61 -23.31
CA PRO A 247 -31.49 21.14 -23.93
C PRO A 247 -31.99 22.22 -24.88
N ILE A 248 -32.17 21.80 -26.14
CA ILE A 248 -32.83 22.58 -27.19
C ILE A 248 -34.34 22.65 -26.89
#